data_bbc249b8db67d7afe28b9ff0db4a5332
#
_entry.id   bbc249b8db67d7afe28b9ff0db4a5332
#
_cell.length_a   1.000
_cell.length_b   1.000
_cell.length_c   1.000
_cell.angle_alpha   90.00
_cell.angle_beta   90.00
_cell.angle_gamma   90.00
#
_symmetry.space_group_name_H-M   'P 1'
#
loop_
_entity.id
_entity.type
_entity.pdbx_description
1 polymer ?
#
loop_
_entity_poly.entity_id
_entity_poly.type
_entity_poly.pdbx_seq_one_letter_code
_entity_poly.pdbx_strand_id
1 'polypeptide(L)'
;MFKATLLFAISFALPCCKPEGGETKVEEKPVMEFNLACESGFIGDDQSAYVEGGGASYQKTLENKVDSKETHSGMVLVPGGTFSMGGVNPIQLQNGGPDEMNDARPIHTVFVDPFFMDKTEVTNAQFAEFVKATGYITLAERKPTREEFPTAPEENLVAGSIVFIPPSQNTDLNNHYQWWSYVTGANWKNPNGSAAISDKDLDKPVVHIAWEDAAAYAKWAGKRLPTEAEWEFAARGGLTGCIYTWGNAFKPDGSHMANTFQGEFPSSNTGEDGYHDVAPVKKYKPNGYGLHDMAGNVWEWCSDWYRSDYYASLSGNQVTKNPQGPSSSLDPSEPNVPKKVQRGGSFLCTEQYCTRYMVGTRGKGDWRSPASHLGFRCVRDVKK
;
A
#
# COMPACT_ATOMS: atom_id res chain seq x y z
N MET A 1 -14.86 -41.02 -3.04
CA MET A 1 -14.09 -40.40 -4.12
C MET A 1 -13.44 -39.15 -3.54
N PHE A 2 -12.21 -39.27 -3.10
CA PHE A 2 -11.44 -38.15 -2.57
C PHE A 2 -10.99 -37.28 -3.75
N LYS A 3 -11.49 -36.05 -3.82
CA LYS A 3 -10.88 -35.02 -4.67
C LYS A 3 -9.60 -34.57 -3.98
N ALA A 4 -8.47 -35.03 -4.46
CA ALA A 4 -7.18 -34.50 -4.11
C ALA A 4 -7.11 -33.06 -4.63
N THR A 5 -7.25 -32.08 -3.74
CA THR A 5 -6.94 -30.69 -4.03
C THR A 5 -5.42 -30.58 -4.11
N LEU A 6 -4.90 -30.60 -5.33
CA LEU A 6 -3.47 -30.46 -5.58
C LEU A 6 -3.14 -28.98 -5.42
N LEU A 7 -2.46 -28.66 -4.31
CA LEU A 7 -1.98 -27.30 -4.02
C LEU A 7 -0.97 -26.88 -5.10
N PHE A 8 -1.29 -25.78 -5.75
CA PHE A 8 -0.34 -24.99 -6.50
C PHE A 8 0.71 -24.42 -5.57
N ALA A 9 1.96 -24.70 -5.83
CA ALA A 9 3.03 -23.84 -5.39
C ALA A 9 3.15 -22.66 -6.39
N ILE A 10 2.10 -21.86 -6.53
CA ILE A 10 2.25 -20.48 -6.95
C ILE A 10 2.70 -19.78 -5.69
N SER A 11 3.93 -19.29 -5.69
CA SER A 11 4.46 -18.49 -4.58
C SER A 11 3.65 -17.21 -4.50
N PHE A 12 2.61 -17.19 -3.67
CA PHE A 12 1.78 -16.02 -3.44
C PHE A 12 2.47 -15.16 -2.40
N ALA A 13 3.35 -14.29 -2.86
CA ALA A 13 3.85 -13.22 -2.03
C ALA A 13 2.77 -12.18 -1.81
N LEU A 14 1.87 -12.49 -0.91
CA LEU A 14 0.95 -11.48 -0.38
C LEU A 14 1.68 -10.65 0.66
N PRO A 15 1.48 -9.33 0.67
CA PRO A 15 2.17 -8.43 1.58
C PRO A 15 1.60 -8.48 3.00
N CYS A 16 1.34 -9.64 3.56
CA CYS A 16 0.83 -9.77 4.90
C CYS A 16 1.66 -10.75 5.71
N CYS A 17 2.26 -10.23 6.73
CA CYS A 17 2.91 -10.74 7.91
C CYS A 17 2.91 -12.25 8.13
N LYS A 18 4.10 -12.85 8.26
CA LYS A 18 4.29 -14.05 9.05
C LYS A 18 4.67 -13.61 10.46
N PRO A 19 3.90 -13.95 11.51
CA PRO A 19 4.45 -13.94 12.85
C PRO A 19 5.45 -15.10 12.95
N GLU A 20 6.70 -14.81 13.31
CA GLU A 20 7.64 -15.84 13.74
C GLU A 20 7.09 -16.47 15.02
N GLY A 21 6.91 -17.80 15.01
CA GLY A 21 6.25 -18.56 16.07
C GLY A 21 6.97 -18.47 17.40
N GLY A 22 6.27 -17.98 18.40
CA GLY A 22 6.56 -18.13 19.81
C GLY A 22 5.26 -18.16 20.56
N GLU A 23 4.98 -19.24 21.28
CA GLU A 23 3.90 -19.29 22.26
C GLU A 23 4.14 -18.20 23.31
N THR A 24 3.44 -17.08 23.23
CA THR A 24 3.49 -16.04 24.24
C THR A 24 2.21 -16.05 25.06
N LYS A 25 2.38 -16.34 26.38
CA LYS A 25 1.40 -15.98 27.40
C LYS A 25 1.04 -14.51 27.23
N VAL A 26 -0.25 -14.22 27.17
CA VAL A 26 -0.77 -12.86 27.17
C VAL A 26 -0.46 -12.25 28.54
N GLU A 27 0.67 -11.58 28.66
CA GLU A 27 0.90 -10.60 29.73
C GLU A 27 0.22 -9.30 29.28
N GLU A 28 -0.63 -8.74 30.13
CA GLU A 28 -1.16 -7.38 29.92
C GLU A 28 0.01 -6.42 29.78
N LYS A 29 0.24 -5.94 28.57
CA LYS A 29 1.29 -4.94 28.29
C LYS A 29 0.91 -3.63 28.98
N PRO A 30 1.85 -2.95 29.66
CA PRO A 30 1.59 -1.61 30.13
C PRO A 30 1.27 -0.71 28.92
N VAL A 31 0.08 -0.13 28.91
CA VAL A 31 -0.31 0.90 27.94
C VAL A 31 0.58 2.10 28.20
N MET A 32 1.60 2.30 27.38
CA MET A 32 2.34 3.54 27.39
C MET A 32 1.46 4.61 26.73
N GLU A 33 0.98 5.55 27.53
CA GLU A 33 0.40 6.78 27.02
C GLU A 33 1.54 7.60 26.36
N PHE A 34 1.67 7.45 25.06
CA PHE A 34 2.57 8.30 24.29
C PHE A 34 1.91 9.66 24.08
N ASN A 35 2.49 10.67 24.67
CA ASN A 35 2.21 12.07 24.31
C ASN A 35 2.87 12.32 22.95
N LEU A 36 2.19 11.89 21.86
CA LEU A 36 2.69 11.98 20.51
C LEU A 36 2.46 13.41 20.00
N ALA A 37 3.45 14.25 20.13
CA ALA A 37 3.47 15.53 19.46
C ALA A 37 3.56 15.29 17.95
N CYS A 38 2.45 15.49 17.26
CA CYS A 38 2.35 15.46 15.81
C CYS A 38 2.20 16.90 15.35
N GLU A 39 3.20 17.44 14.68
CA GLU A 39 3.19 18.82 14.22
C GLU A 39 2.99 18.91 12.71
N SER A 40 2.18 19.89 12.27
CA SER A 40 2.11 20.28 10.86
C SER A 40 3.44 20.93 10.46
N GLY A 41 3.95 20.59 9.28
CA GLY A 41 5.16 21.20 8.73
C GLY A 41 4.98 22.71 8.58
N PHE A 42 5.75 23.50 9.33
CA PHE A 42 5.85 24.94 9.14
C PHE A 42 7.13 25.27 8.37
N ILE A 43 7.05 26.20 7.44
CA ILE A 43 8.21 26.83 6.81
C ILE A 43 8.89 27.72 7.86
N GLY A 44 9.84 27.16 8.61
CA GLY A 44 10.65 27.86 9.57
C GLY A 44 12.13 27.59 9.35
N ASP A 45 12.98 28.57 9.59
CA ASP A 45 14.43 28.51 9.35
C ASP A 45 15.21 27.62 10.34
N ASP A 46 14.54 26.99 11.31
CA ASP A 46 15.19 26.11 12.28
C ASP A 46 15.33 24.68 11.74
N GLN A 47 16.49 24.39 11.17
CA GLN A 47 16.83 23.09 10.55
C GLN A 47 17.15 21.97 11.57
N SER A 48 17.12 22.27 12.88
CA SER A 48 17.53 21.34 13.94
C SER A 48 16.36 20.74 14.73
N ALA A 49 15.11 21.10 14.42
CA ALA A 49 13.95 20.65 15.18
C ALA A 49 13.59 19.19 14.86
N TYR A 50 13.57 18.37 15.89
CA TYR A 50 13.06 16.99 15.84
C TYR A 50 11.73 16.89 16.58
N VAL A 51 10.88 15.98 16.10
CA VAL A 51 9.60 15.63 16.72
C VAL A 51 9.68 14.20 17.20
N GLU A 52 9.37 13.98 18.47
CA GLU A 52 9.27 12.63 19.02
C GLU A 52 7.94 12.01 18.65
N GLY A 53 7.97 10.80 18.09
CA GLY A 53 6.78 10.08 17.66
C GLY A 53 6.94 8.58 17.84
N GLY A 54 6.03 7.94 18.60
CA GLY A 54 6.06 6.48 18.81
C GLY A 54 7.38 5.96 19.40
N GLY A 55 8.08 6.74 20.21
CA GLY A 55 9.39 6.39 20.76
C GLY A 55 10.58 6.57 19.81
N ALA A 56 10.37 7.23 18.67
CA ALA A 56 11.43 7.56 17.71
C ALA A 56 11.47 9.07 17.43
N SER A 57 12.63 9.56 17.02
CA SER A 57 12.86 10.96 16.69
C SER A 57 12.76 11.19 15.20
N TYR A 58 11.94 12.15 14.80
CA TYR A 58 11.72 12.56 13.41
C TYR A 58 12.24 13.97 13.18
N GLN A 59 13.02 14.16 12.14
CA GLN A 59 13.37 15.50 11.68
C GLN A 59 12.12 16.17 11.11
N LYS A 60 11.88 17.42 11.52
CA LYS A 60 10.75 18.21 11.01
C LYS A 60 10.77 18.27 9.48
N THR A 61 9.61 18.06 8.87
CA THR A 61 9.47 18.15 7.41
C THR A 61 9.74 19.57 6.94
N LEU A 62 10.66 19.71 5.97
CA LEU A 62 11.03 20.98 5.35
C LEU A 62 10.55 20.97 3.91
N GLU A 63 9.45 21.66 3.64
CA GLU A 63 8.87 21.74 2.31
C GLU A 63 9.63 22.71 1.39
N ASN A 64 9.70 22.38 0.12
CA ASN A 64 10.23 23.29 -0.89
C ASN A 64 9.25 24.44 -1.15
N LYS A 65 9.77 25.63 -1.43
CA LYS A 65 8.99 26.71 -2.02
C LYS A 65 8.87 26.44 -3.52
N VAL A 66 7.66 26.17 -3.99
CA VAL A 66 7.41 25.86 -5.41
C VAL A 66 6.59 26.99 -6.03
N ASP A 67 7.18 27.70 -6.97
CA ASP A 67 6.49 28.73 -7.79
C ASP A 67 6.13 28.13 -9.15
N SER A 68 5.19 27.17 -9.16
CA SER A 68 4.68 26.58 -10.38
C SER A 68 3.23 26.98 -10.62
N LYS A 69 2.95 27.51 -11.80
CA LYS A 69 1.59 27.80 -12.28
C LYS A 69 1.01 26.61 -13.07
N GLU A 70 1.77 25.52 -13.20
CA GLU A 70 1.33 24.31 -13.89
C GLU A 70 0.19 23.65 -13.11
N THR A 71 -0.84 23.20 -13.81
CA THR A 71 -1.98 22.49 -13.24
C THR A 71 -2.31 21.27 -14.10
N HIS A 72 -2.67 20.18 -13.46
CA HIS A 72 -3.12 18.95 -14.13
C HIS A 72 -4.45 18.52 -13.54
N SER A 73 -5.41 18.23 -14.41
CA SER A 73 -6.73 17.75 -13.98
C SER A 73 -6.60 16.48 -13.15
N GLY A 74 -7.27 16.45 -12.01
CA GLY A 74 -7.25 15.30 -11.10
C GLY A 74 -5.97 15.11 -10.27
N MET A 75 -4.97 16.00 -10.41
CA MET A 75 -3.72 15.95 -9.65
C MET A 75 -3.58 17.13 -8.69
N VAL A 76 -2.70 17.00 -7.71
CA VAL A 76 -2.23 18.08 -6.84
C VAL A 76 -0.72 18.20 -6.95
N LEU A 77 -0.22 19.42 -6.79
CA LEU A 77 1.20 19.69 -6.64
C LEU A 77 1.62 19.34 -5.21
N VAL A 78 2.52 18.38 -5.07
CA VAL A 78 3.21 18.03 -3.83
C VAL A 78 4.53 18.80 -3.82
N PRO A 79 4.81 19.61 -2.79
CA PRO A 79 5.94 20.55 -2.83
C PRO A 79 7.30 19.86 -2.82
N GLY A 80 7.34 18.58 -2.40
CA GLY A 80 8.61 17.92 -2.12
C GLY A 80 9.32 18.57 -0.94
N GLY A 81 10.55 18.15 -0.66
CA GLY A 81 11.33 18.65 0.47
C GLY A 81 12.08 17.56 1.21
N THR A 82 12.62 17.92 2.38
CA THR A 82 13.33 16.97 3.24
C THR A 82 12.42 16.47 4.34
N PHE A 83 12.40 15.16 4.58
CA PHE A 83 11.59 14.53 5.62
C PHE A 83 12.27 13.27 6.18
N SER A 84 11.79 12.83 7.33
CA SER A 84 12.16 11.54 7.91
C SER A 84 11.23 10.46 7.37
N MET A 85 11.79 9.53 6.61
CA MET A 85 11.12 8.39 6.00
C MET A 85 11.23 7.15 6.89
N GLY A 86 10.16 6.36 6.97
CA GLY A 86 10.09 5.16 7.78
C GLY A 86 9.12 5.25 8.94
N GLY A 87 8.97 4.15 9.67
CA GLY A 87 8.00 4.01 10.76
C GLY A 87 8.59 3.50 12.06
N VAL A 88 7.84 3.65 13.14
CA VAL A 88 8.13 3.09 14.47
C VAL A 88 7.75 1.60 14.52
N ASN A 89 8.15 0.91 15.59
CA ASN A 89 7.69 -0.45 15.85
C ASN A 89 6.20 -0.46 16.24
N PRO A 90 5.31 -1.02 15.40
CA PRO A 90 3.87 -0.96 15.68
C PRO A 90 3.45 -1.72 16.93
N ILE A 91 4.17 -2.80 17.30
CA ILE A 91 3.84 -3.62 18.50
C ILE A 91 3.75 -2.78 19.78
N GLN A 92 4.47 -1.65 19.83
CA GLN A 92 4.49 -0.76 21.00
C GLN A 92 3.33 0.25 21.00
N LEU A 93 2.55 0.30 19.93
CA LEU A 93 1.46 1.26 19.77
C LEU A 93 0.12 0.65 20.16
N GLN A 94 -0.79 1.47 20.65
CA GLN A 94 -2.20 1.13 20.71
C GLN A 94 -2.70 0.92 19.26
N ASN A 95 -3.40 -0.16 18.98
CA ASN A 95 -3.83 -0.56 17.62
C ASN A 95 -2.67 -0.83 16.65
N GLY A 96 -1.47 -1.13 17.14
CA GLY A 96 -0.27 -1.32 16.32
C GLY A 96 -0.15 -2.71 15.68
N GLY A 97 -0.88 -3.67 16.17
CA GLY A 97 -0.87 -5.05 15.65
C GLY A 97 0.37 -5.87 16.04
N PRO A 98 0.46 -7.11 15.54
CA PRO A 98 1.47 -8.08 15.97
C PRO A 98 2.80 -8.01 15.20
N ASP A 99 2.88 -7.27 14.08
CA ASP A 99 4.05 -7.23 13.20
C ASP A 99 5.02 -6.10 13.59
N GLU A 100 6.28 -6.43 13.80
CA GLU A 100 7.31 -5.43 14.10
C GLU A 100 7.61 -4.50 12.93
N MET A 101 7.38 -4.91 11.69
CA MET A 101 7.67 -4.15 10.46
C MET A 101 9.12 -3.63 10.42
N ASN A 102 10.09 -4.51 10.66
CA ASN A 102 11.51 -4.18 10.73
C ASN A 102 12.07 -3.60 9.42
N ASP A 103 11.45 -3.92 8.29
CA ASP A 103 11.78 -3.43 6.96
C ASP A 103 11.47 -1.93 6.76
N ALA A 104 10.70 -1.32 7.67
CA ALA A 104 10.39 0.11 7.69
C ALA A 104 11.37 0.92 8.56
N ARG A 105 12.45 0.31 9.03
CA ARG A 105 13.45 0.92 9.90
C ARG A 105 14.88 0.69 9.40
N PRO A 106 15.85 1.50 9.83
CA PRO A 106 15.70 2.71 10.66
C PRO A 106 15.00 3.86 9.93
N ILE A 107 14.45 4.79 10.69
CA ILE A 107 14.01 6.09 10.17
C ILE A 107 15.25 6.82 9.64
N HIS A 108 15.15 7.39 8.45
CA HIS A 108 16.27 8.02 7.77
C HIS A 108 15.80 9.27 7.01
N THR A 109 16.72 10.16 6.70
CA THR A 109 16.39 11.44 6.09
C THR A 109 16.45 11.34 4.56
N VAL A 110 15.37 11.77 3.91
CA VAL A 110 15.20 11.76 2.46
C VAL A 110 14.78 13.13 1.96
N PHE A 111 15.27 13.50 0.79
CA PHE A 111 14.80 14.65 0.04
C PHE A 111 14.11 14.19 -1.25
N VAL A 112 12.96 14.76 -1.57
CA VAL A 112 12.25 14.56 -2.84
C VAL A 112 12.02 15.90 -3.54
N ASP A 113 12.19 15.93 -4.87
CA ASP A 113 11.83 17.07 -5.70
C ASP A 113 10.30 17.28 -5.71
N PRO A 114 9.78 18.47 -6.09
CA PRO A 114 8.35 18.67 -6.27
C PRO A 114 7.81 17.86 -7.45
N PHE A 115 6.59 17.35 -7.29
CA PHE A 115 5.91 16.55 -8.31
C PHE A 115 4.39 16.71 -8.22
N PHE A 116 3.67 16.36 -9.27
CA PHE A 116 2.22 16.21 -9.23
C PHE A 116 1.85 14.77 -8.92
N MET A 117 0.84 14.57 -8.06
CA MET A 117 0.28 13.25 -7.73
C MET A 117 -1.23 13.23 -7.98
N ASP A 118 -1.74 12.12 -8.49
CA ASP A 118 -3.18 11.88 -8.60
C ASP A 118 -3.84 11.99 -7.21
N LYS A 119 -4.96 12.74 -7.15
CA LYS A 119 -5.68 12.96 -5.87
C LYS A 119 -6.18 11.68 -5.23
N THR A 120 -6.37 10.64 -6.03
CA THR A 120 -6.92 9.34 -5.65
C THR A 120 -6.15 8.25 -6.36
N GLU A 121 -6.44 7.02 -6.02
CA GLU A 121 -6.11 5.85 -6.84
C GLU A 121 -6.75 6.00 -8.23
N VAL A 122 -6.19 5.33 -9.23
CA VAL A 122 -6.79 5.23 -10.56
C VAL A 122 -8.10 4.45 -10.47
N THR A 123 -9.18 5.04 -10.99
CA THR A 123 -10.50 4.43 -10.93
C THR A 123 -10.78 3.45 -12.07
N ASN A 124 -11.80 2.61 -11.92
CA ASN A 124 -12.28 1.72 -12.97
C ASN A 124 -12.64 2.49 -14.25
N ALA A 125 -13.28 3.66 -14.13
CA ALA A 125 -13.59 4.50 -15.28
C ALA A 125 -12.35 4.94 -16.04
N GLN A 126 -11.32 5.43 -15.33
CA GLN A 126 -10.06 5.88 -15.93
C GLN A 126 -9.30 4.73 -16.58
N PHE A 127 -9.28 3.57 -15.95
CA PHE A 127 -8.61 2.38 -16.50
C PHE A 127 -9.36 1.84 -17.72
N ALA A 128 -10.69 1.90 -17.73
CA ALA A 128 -11.51 1.54 -18.90
C ALA A 128 -11.21 2.43 -20.12
N GLU A 129 -10.96 3.75 -19.90
CA GLU A 129 -10.54 4.65 -20.98
C GLU A 129 -9.19 4.24 -21.58
N PHE A 130 -8.23 3.86 -20.73
CA PHE A 130 -6.94 3.35 -21.18
C PHE A 130 -7.09 2.07 -22.02
N VAL A 131 -7.84 1.09 -21.51
CA VAL A 131 -8.08 -0.17 -22.23
C VAL A 131 -8.81 0.08 -23.55
N LYS A 132 -9.82 0.94 -23.57
CA LYS A 132 -10.55 1.33 -24.77
C LYS A 132 -9.64 1.99 -25.82
N ALA A 133 -8.73 2.84 -25.38
CA ALA A 133 -7.83 3.59 -26.28
C ALA A 133 -6.70 2.73 -26.86
N THR A 134 -6.26 1.71 -26.14
CA THR A 134 -5.05 0.93 -26.47
C THR A 134 -5.30 -0.52 -26.83
N GLY A 135 -6.43 -1.08 -26.47
CA GLY A 135 -6.69 -2.53 -26.55
C GLY A 135 -5.85 -3.33 -25.54
N TYR A 136 -5.36 -2.71 -24.47
CA TYR A 136 -4.50 -3.37 -23.49
C TYR A 136 -5.19 -4.55 -22.83
N ILE A 137 -4.47 -5.66 -22.68
CA ILE A 137 -4.92 -6.87 -21.99
C ILE A 137 -4.05 -7.01 -20.73
N THR A 138 -4.68 -6.99 -19.56
CA THR A 138 -3.98 -7.09 -18.28
C THR A 138 -3.42 -8.49 -18.04
N LEU A 139 -2.48 -8.59 -17.09
CA LEU A 139 -1.90 -9.87 -16.69
C LEU A 139 -3.00 -10.86 -16.25
N ALA A 140 -4.01 -10.39 -15.52
CA ALA A 140 -5.13 -11.20 -15.05
C ALA A 140 -6.04 -11.71 -16.19
N GLU A 141 -6.05 -11.05 -17.35
CA GLU A 141 -6.87 -11.42 -18.52
C GLU A 141 -6.16 -12.36 -19.47
N ARG A 142 -4.83 -12.55 -19.36
CA ARG A 142 -4.07 -13.44 -20.26
C ARG A 142 -3.76 -14.78 -19.62
N LYS A 143 -3.75 -15.83 -20.44
CA LYS A 143 -3.32 -17.16 -19.98
C LYS A 143 -1.84 -17.09 -19.59
N PRO A 144 -1.46 -17.51 -18.35
CA PRO A 144 -0.06 -17.66 -17.98
C PRO A 144 0.67 -18.66 -18.89
N THR A 145 1.95 -18.42 -19.17
CA THR A 145 2.74 -19.31 -20.01
C THR A 145 3.51 -20.35 -19.21
N ARG A 146 3.94 -21.41 -19.88
CA ARG A 146 4.79 -22.45 -19.29
C ARG A 146 6.16 -21.90 -18.85
N GLU A 147 6.69 -20.89 -19.56
CA GLU A 147 7.95 -20.24 -19.22
C GLU A 147 7.82 -19.42 -17.94
N GLU A 148 6.65 -18.80 -17.75
CA GLU A 148 6.35 -18.03 -16.51
C GLU A 148 6.17 -18.95 -15.30
N PHE A 149 5.56 -20.12 -15.51
CA PHE A 149 5.26 -21.10 -14.46
C PHE A 149 5.69 -22.51 -14.87
N PRO A 150 7.00 -22.83 -14.87
CA PRO A 150 7.52 -24.09 -15.43
C PRO A 150 7.00 -25.35 -14.78
N THR A 151 6.63 -25.29 -13.51
CA THR A 151 6.18 -26.43 -12.70
C THR A 151 4.67 -26.55 -12.57
N ALA A 152 3.89 -25.54 -13.04
CA ALA A 152 2.45 -25.58 -12.93
C ALA A 152 1.83 -26.62 -13.85
N PRO A 153 0.82 -27.43 -13.44
CA PRO A 153 0.03 -28.27 -14.32
C PRO A 153 -0.64 -27.44 -15.43
N GLU A 154 -0.79 -28.00 -16.62
CA GLU A 154 -1.34 -27.27 -17.79
C GLU A 154 -2.77 -26.76 -17.54
N GLU A 155 -3.60 -27.58 -16.89
CA GLU A 155 -4.98 -27.23 -16.51
C GLU A 155 -5.08 -26.04 -15.59
N ASN A 156 -3.97 -25.63 -15.02
CA ASN A 156 -3.87 -24.56 -14.07
C ASN A 156 -3.32 -23.26 -14.69
N LEU A 157 -2.79 -23.34 -15.90
CA LEU A 157 -2.39 -22.17 -16.67
C LEU A 157 -3.63 -21.52 -17.31
N VAL A 158 -4.44 -20.87 -16.47
CA VAL A 158 -5.69 -20.20 -16.86
C VAL A 158 -5.65 -18.73 -16.42
N ALA A 159 -6.27 -17.85 -17.20
CA ALA A 159 -6.39 -16.44 -16.84
C ALA A 159 -7.19 -16.27 -15.54
N GLY A 160 -6.73 -15.43 -14.65
CA GLY A 160 -7.35 -15.20 -13.36
C GLY A 160 -6.50 -14.33 -12.44
N SER A 161 -6.95 -14.19 -11.22
CA SER A 161 -6.30 -13.35 -10.20
C SER A 161 -6.60 -13.83 -8.80
N ILE A 162 -5.87 -13.28 -7.83
CA ILE A 162 -6.03 -13.59 -6.42
C ILE A 162 -7.22 -12.81 -5.86
N VAL A 163 -8.14 -13.52 -5.22
CA VAL A 163 -9.35 -12.95 -4.61
C VAL A 163 -9.38 -13.28 -3.13
N PHE A 164 -9.70 -12.29 -2.32
CA PHE A 164 -10.05 -12.49 -0.92
C PHE A 164 -11.44 -13.13 -0.83
N ILE A 165 -11.52 -14.27 -0.17
CA ILE A 165 -12.76 -15.00 0.07
C ILE A 165 -12.85 -15.24 1.58
N PRO A 166 -13.73 -14.52 2.31
CA PRO A 166 -13.86 -14.68 3.75
C PRO A 166 -14.22 -16.12 4.08
N PRO A 167 -13.51 -16.76 5.03
CA PRO A 167 -13.86 -18.11 5.48
C PRO A 167 -15.13 -18.07 6.34
N SER A 168 -15.88 -19.16 6.36
CA SER A 168 -17.13 -19.29 7.13
C SER A 168 -16.93 -19.53 8.63
N GLN A 169 -15.69 -19.71 9.07
CA GLN A 169 -15.33 -20.02 10.45
C GLN A 169 -14.04 -19.30 10.85
N ASN A 170 -13.80 -19.18 12.15
CA ASN A 170 -12.55 -18.68 12.68
C ASN A 170 -11.38 -19.49 12.17
N THR A 171 -10.33 -18.81 11.75
CA THR A 171 -9.24 -19.35 10.98
C THR A 171 -7.92 -19.01 11.66
N ASP A 172 -6.94 -19.91 11.58
CA ASP A 172 -5.59 -19.61 12.01
C ASP A 172 -4.97 -18.52 11.14
N LEU A 173 -4.68 -17.34 11.73
CA LEU A 173 -4.11 -16.20 11.04
C LEU A 173 -2.71 -16.46 10.46
N ASN A 174 -2.04 -17.54 10.86
CA ASN A 174 -0.76 -17.96 10.31
C ASN A 174 -0.89 -18.67 8.94
N ASN A 175 -2.10 -18.98 8.50
CA ASN A 175 -2.36 -19.67 7.23
C ASN A 175 -3.24 -18.84 6.30
N HIS A 176 -2.62 -17.87 5.64
CA HIS A 176 -3.31 -16.96 4.71
C HIS A 176 -3.95 -17.65 3.50
N TYR A 177 -3.60 -18.88 3.14
CA TYR A 177 -4.25 -19.65 2.07
C TYR A 177 -5.72 -19.99 2.38
N GLN A 178 -6.17 -19.80 3.60
CA GLN A 178 -7.56 -20.04 3.97
C GLN A 178 -8.54 -18.97 3.50
N TRP A 179 -8.06 -17.77 3.18
CA TRP A 179 -8.88 -16.66 2.69
C TRP A 179 -8.39 -16.06 1.37
N TRP A 180 -7.29 -16.58 0.81
CA TRP A 180 -6.84 -16.20 -0.52
C TRP A 180 -7.00 -17.35 -1.49
N SER A 181 -7.66 -17.07 -2.63
CA SER A 181 -7.87 -18.05 -3.69
C SER A 181 -7.53 -17.48 -5.05
N TYR A 182 -6.90 -18.27 -5.90
CA TYR A 182 -6.79 -17.95 -7.30
C TYR A 182 -8.13 -18.26 -8.00
N VAL A 183 -8.77 -17.24 -8.54
CA VAL A 183 -10.08 -17.36 -9.16
C VAL A 183 -9.97 -17.16 -10.67
N THR A 184 -10.31 -18.21 -11.42
CA THR A 184 -10.35 -18.16 -12.88
C THR A 184 -11.31 -17.10 -13.37
N GLY A 185 -10.86 -16.27 -14.32
CA GLY A 185 -11.64 -15.18 -14.88
C GLY A 185 -11.72 -13.92 -14.01
N ALA A 186 -11.19 -13.94 -12.77
CA ALA A 186 -11.09 -12.72 -11.96
C ALA A 186 -10.09 -11.75 -12.59
N ASN A 187 -10.51 -10.53 -12.80
CA ASN A 187 -9.73 -9.44 -13.38
C ASN A 187 -10.42 -8.09 -13.05
N TRP A 188 -9.88 -6.99 -13.51
CA TRP A 188 -10.42 -5.65 -13.22
C TRP A 188 -11.86 -5.44 -13.70
N LYS A 189 -12.33 -6.13 -14.75
CA LYS A 189 -13.73 -6.08 -15.24
C LYS A 189 -14.66 -7.00 -14.46
N ASN A 190 -14.13 -8.09 -13.93
CA ASN A 190 -14.87 -9.14 -13.23
C ASN A 190 -14.17 -9.48 -11.91
N PRO A 191 -14.24 -8.63 -10.88
CA PRO A 191 -13.42 -8.77 -9.66
C PRO A 191 -13.60 -10.11 -8.94
N ASN A 192 -14.76 -10.74 -9.06
CA ASN A 192 -15.06 -12.04 -8.46
C ASN A 192 -15.03 -13.20 -9.49
N GLY A 193 -14.55 -12.97 -10.70
CA GLY A 193 -14.46 -13.96 -11.77
C GLY A 193 -15.79 -14.30 -12.46
N SER A 194 -16.92 -13.84 -11.98
CA SER A 194 -18.25 -14.21 -12.48
C SER A 194 -19.15 -13.04 -12.86
N ALA A 195 -18.99 -11.91 -12.22
CA ALA A 195 -19.85 -10.73 -12.46
C ALA A 195 -18.99 -9.53 -12.89
N ALA A 196 -19.43 -8.87 -13.97
CA ALA A 196 -18.81 -7.65 -14.43
C ALA A 196 -19.11 -6.48 -13.48
N ILE A 197 -18.16 -5.54 -13.37
CA ILE A 197 -18.41 -4.25 -12.72
C ILE A 197 -19.54 -3.53 -13.43
N SER A 198 -20.29 -2.73 -12.66
CA SER A 198 -21.40 -1.90 -13.12
C SER A 198 -21.05 -0.42 -13.10
N ASP A 199 -21.95 0.42 -13.56
CA ASP A 199 -21.79 1.89 -13.48
C ASP A 199 -21.57 2.39 -12.05
N LYS A 200 -22.04 1.63 -11.03
CA LYS A 200 -21.84 1.97 -9.60
C LYS A 200 -20.41 1.73 -9.12
N ASP A 201 -19.63 1.01 -9.87
CA ASP A 201 -18.26 0.66 -9.53
C ASP A 201 -17.23 1.53 -10.27
N LEU A 202 -17.68 2.42 -11.15
CA LEU A 202 -16.79 3.22 -12.01
C LEU A 202 -15.90 4.19 -11.23
N ASP A 203 -16.33 4.64 -10.07
CA ASP A 203 -15.59 5.53 -9.17
C ASP A 203 -14.82 4.78 -8.07
N LYS A 204 -14.83 3.44 -8.05
CA LYS A 204 -13.95 2.64 -7.21
C LYS A 204 -12.55 2.54 -7.83
N PRO A 205 -11.50 2.39 -7.00
CA PRO A 205 -10.17 2.04 -7.49
C PRO A 205 -10.20 0.80 -8.38
N VAL A 206 -9.45 0.82 -9.45
CA VAL A 206 -9.21 -0.38 -10.24
C VAL A 206 -8.33 -1.34 -9.44
N VAL A 207 -8.74 -2.61 -9.38
CA VAL A 207 -8.02 -3.69 -8.70
C VAL A 207 -7.70 -4.83 -9.66
N HIS A 208 -7.04 -5.86 -9.20
CA HIS A 208 -6.50 -6.95 -10.03
C HIS A 208 -5.47 -6.47 -11.05
N ILE A 209 -4.66 -5.51 -10.64
CA ILE A 209 -3.64 -4.84 -11.44
C ILE A 209 -2.26 -5.34 -11.01
N ALA A 210 -1.53 -5.97 -11.92
CA ALA A 210 -0.11 -6.25 -11.73
C ALA A 210 0.72 -4.96 -11.88
N TRP A 211 1.95 -4.96 -11.41
CA TRP A 211 2.82 -3.80 -11.52
C TRP A 211 3.03 -3.34 -12.97
N GLU A 212 3.18 -4.29 -13.90
CA GLU A 212 3.35 -3.99 -15.32
C GLU A 212 2.11 -3.33 -15.93
N ASP A 213 0.90 -3.70 -15.50
CA ASP A 213 -0.36 -3.09 -15.94
C ASP A 213 -0.44 -1.63 -15.48
N ALA A 214 -0.09 -1.39 -14.20
CA ALA A 214 -0.02 -0.06 -13.62
C ALA A 214 1.01 0.84 -14.33
N ALA A 215 2.19 0.29 -14.64
CA ALA A 215 3.24 0.99 -15.38
C ALA A 215 2.82 1.31 -16.83
N ALA A 216 2.09 0.38 -17.49
CA ALA A 216 1.56 0.60 -18.84
C ALA A 216 0.51 1.73 -18.87
N TYR A 217 -0.43 1.72 -17.91
CA TYR A 217 -1.39 2.81 -17.75
C TYR A 217 -0.68 4.15 -17.51
N ALA A 218 0.25 4.20 -16.56
CA ALA A 218 0.97 5.41 -16.22
C ALA A 218 1.70 6.00 -17.44
N LYS A 219 2.38 5.17 -18.21
CA LYS A 219 3.05 5.59 -19.46
C LYS A 219 2.07 6.14 -20.49
N TRP A 220 0.93 5.47 -20.69
CA TRP A 220 -0.12 5.95 -21.62
C TRP A 220 -0.67 7.30 -21.19
N ALA A 221 -0.89 7.51 -19.90
CA ALA A 221 -1.38 8.76 -19.32
C ALA A 221 -0.33 9.90 -19.32
N GLY A 222 0.91 9.66 -19.81
CA GLY A 222 2.01 10.61 -19.73
C GLY A 222 2.47 10.87 -18.30
N LYS A 223 2.38 9.86 -17.45
CA LYS A 223 2.71 9.82 -16.03
C LYS A 223 3.70 8.68 -15.73
N ARG A 224 4.03 8.49 -14.49
CA ARG A 224 4.78 7.33 -13.96
C ARG A 224 4.22 6.89 -12.60
N LEU A 225 4.62 5.72 -12.15
CA LEU A 225 4.39 5.32 -10.76
C LEU A 225 5.25 6.17 -9.81
N PRO A 226 4.78 6.46 -8.59
CA PRO A 226 5.59 7.13 -7.58
C PRO A 226 6.76 6.25 -7.14
N THR A 227 7.89 6.85 -6.77
CA THR A 227 8.85 6.16 -5.91
C THR A 227 8.25 5.97 -4.53
N GLU A 228 8.78 5.02 -3.77
CA GLU A 228 8.34 4.78 -2.39
C GLU A 228 8.50 6.05 -1.53
N ALA A 229 9.58 6.80 -1.74
CA ALA A 229 9.84 8.05 -1.03
C ALA A 229 8.85 9.17 -1.40
N GLU A 230 8.52 9.32 -2.67
CA GLU A 230 7.49 10.27 -3.11
C GLU A 230 6.13 9.91 -2.54
N TRP A 231 5.78 8.62 -2.55
CA TRP A 231 4.52 8.13 -2.00
C TRP A 231 4.42 8.46 -0.50
N GLU A 232 5.46 8.16 0.30
CA GLU A 232 5.42 8.42 1.74
C GLU A 232 5.43 9.92 2.06
N PHE A 233 6.24 10.73 1.37
CA PHE A 233 6.21 12.18 1.53
C PHE A 233 4.80 12.73 1.28
N ALA A 234 4.18 12.33 0.18
CA ALA A 234 2.83 12.73 -0.19
C ALA A 234 1.79 12.26 0.84
N ALA A 235 1.89 11.02 1.31
CA ALA A 235 0.97 10.45 2.30
C ALA A 235 1.03 11.16 3.66
N ARG A 236 2.22 11.63 4.07
CA ARG A 236 2.37 12.41 5.30
C ARG A 236 1.64 13.76 5.26
N GLY A 237 1.40 14.33 4.09
CA GLY A 237 0.57 15.54 3.94
C GLY A 237 1.10 16.74 4.73
N GLY A 238 2.43 16.86 4.91
CA GLY A 238 3.09 17.91 5.71
C GLY A 238 3.22 17.57 7.21
N LEU A 239 2.66 16.45 7.68
CA LEU A 239 2.78 16.02 9.08
C LEU A 239 4.12 15.33 9.33
N THR A 240 4.71 15.60 10.49
CA THR A 240 5.98 15.00 10.94
C THR A 240 5.74 14.04 12.10
N GLY A 241 6.29 12.82 12.04
CA GLY A 241 6.26 11.86 13.14
C GLY A 241 4.89 11.25 13.45
N CYS A 242 3.86 11.56 12.68
CA CYS A 242 2.53 11.00 12.87
C CYS A 242 2.46 9.53 12.45
N ILE A 243 1.61 8.76 13.12
CA ILE A 243 1.38 7.35 12.85
C ILE A 243 0.55 7.17 11.56
N TYR A 244 -0.50 8.00 11.41
CA TYR A 244 -1.42 7.95 10.27
C TYR A 244 -1.29 9.21 9.41
N THR A 245 -1.86 9.16 8.23
CA THR A 245 -1.88 10.28 7.27
C THR A 245 -2.71 11.49 7.76
N TRP A 246 -3.46 11.33 8.85
CA TRP A 246 -4.32 12.34 9.47
C TRP A 246 -3.92 12.71 10.91
N GLY A 247 -2.88 12.10 11.49
CA GLY A 247 -2.43 12.35 12.86
C GLY A 247 -2.13 11.07 13.64
N ASN A 248 -2.32 11.10 14.95
CA ASN A 248 -1.97 9.99 15.83
C ASN A 248 -3.16 9.17 16.34
N ALA A 249 -4.37 9.74 16.38
CA ALA A 249 -5.56 9.00 16.77
C ALA A 249 -6.10 8.17 15.61
N PHE A 250 -6.29 6.87 15.80
CA PHE A 250 -6.84 5.98 14.75
C PHE A 250 -8.24 6.42 14.31
N LYS A 251 -9.11 6.72 15.28
CA LYS A 251 -10.47 7.25 15.04
C LYS A 251 -10.61 8.60 15.76
N PRO A 252 -10.14 9.72 15.17
CA PRO A 252 -10.32 11.02 15.79
C PRO A 252 -11.83 11.34 15.90
N ASP A 253 -12.27 11.75 17.08
CA ASP A 253 -13.68 12.03 17.40
C ASP A 253 -14.63 10.86 17.05
N GLY A 254 -14.11 9.63 17.10
CA GLY A 254 -14.85 8.41 16.75
C GLY A 254 -15.06 8.18 15.25
N SER A 255 -14.53 9.05 14.39
CA SER A 255 -14.71 8.97 12.93
C SER A 255 -13.69 8.02 12.28
N HIS A 256 -14.16 7.20 11.37
CA HIS A 256 -13.28 6.45 10.47
C HIS A 256 -12.64 7.39 9.45
N MET A 257 -11.32 7.26 9.30
CA MET A 257 -10.53 8.12 8.41
C MET A 257 -10.04 7.39 7.15
N ALA A 258 -10.27 6.08 7.07
CA ALA A 258 -9.87 5.21 5.98
C ALA A 258 -10.78 3.99 5.90
N ASN A 259 -10.85 3.37 4.72
CA ASN A 259 -11.50 2.08 4.52
C ASN A 259 -10.55 0.97 4.99
N THR A 260 -10.89 0.30 6.09
CA THR A 260 -10.12 -0.76 6.72
C THR A 260 -11.03 -1.90 7.16
N PHE A 261 -10.50 -3.01 7.61
CA PHE A 261 -11.31 -4.12 8.09
C PHE A 261 -11.75 -3.90 9.55
N GLN A 262 -13.04 -4.01 9.83
CA GLN A 262 -13.60 -3.96 11.18
C GLN A 262 -14.29 -5.28 11.52
N GLY A 263 -14.23 -5.66 12.81
CA GLY A 263 -14.79 -6.93 13.27
C GLY A 263 -13.73 -8.02 13.34
N GLU A 264 -14.09 -9.26 13.06
CA GLU A 264 -13.23 -10.44 13.26
C GLU A 264 -12.56 -10.86 11.94
N PHE A 265 -11.27 -10.53 11.78
CA PHE A 265 -10.52 -10.89 10.58
C PHE A 265 -10.15 -12.38 10.57
N PRO A 266 -10.27 -13.09 9.43
CA PRO A 266 -10.75 -12.64 8.11
C PRO A 266 -12.23 -12.96 7.85
N SER A 267 -12.97 -13.43 8.86
CA SER A 267 -14.28 -14.06 8.70
C SER A 267 -15.45 -13.07 8.64
N SER A 268 -15.38 -11.94 9.36
CA SER A 268 -16.53 -11.04 9.56
C SER A 268 -16.11 -9.58 9.58
N ASN A 269 -16.24 -8.90 8.44
CA ASN A 269 -16.15 -7.45 8.39
C ASN A 269 -17.50 -6.84 8.76
N THR A 270 -17.55 -6.00 9.79
CA THR A 270 -18.79 -5.33 10.24
C THR A 270 -19.16 -4.12 9.38
N GLY A 271 -18.23 -3.57 8.59
CA GLY A 271 -18.44 -2.42 7.72
C GLY A 271 -18.77 -1.13 8.48
N GLU A 272 -18.25 -0.95 9.68
CA GLU A 272 -18.50 0.26 10.49
C GLU A 272 -18.01 1.55 9.82
N ASP A 273 -17.00 1.45 8.94
CA ASP A 273 -16.49 2.57 8.16
C ASP A 273 -17.37 2.90 6.92
N GLY A 274 -18.40 2.09 6.67
CA GLY A 274 -19.37 2.24 5.58
C GLY A 274 -19.18 1.23 4.45
N TYR A 275 -18.15 0.39 4.46
CA TYR A 275 -17.82 -0.52 3.36
C TYR A 275 -17.36 -1.89 3.85
N HIS A 276 -17.73 -2.94 3.12
CA HIS A 276 -17.24 -4.31 3.35
C HIS A 276 -16.12 -4.71 2.36
N ASP A 277 -15.98 -3.96 1.28
CA ASP A 277 -15.00 -4.16 0.22
C ASP A 277 -14.40 -2.81 -0.21
N VAL A 278 -13.87 -2.73 -1.41
CA VAL A 278 -13.30 -1.50 -1.99
C VAL A 278 -14.36 -0.39 -2.03
N ALA A 279 -14.06 0.74 -1.38
CA ALA A 279 -14.88 1.93 -1.38
C ALA A 279 -14.67 2.78 -2.65
N PRO A 280 -15.66 3.54 -3.11
CA PRO A 280 -15.44 4.60 -4.09
C PRO A 280 -14.40 5.61 -3.57
N VAL A 281 -13.58 6.15 -4.45
CA VAL A 281 -12.55 7.13 -4.08
C VAL A 281 -13.15 8.39 -3.42
N LYS A 282 -12.37 9.08 -2.58
CA LYS A 282 -12.77 10.33 -1.90
C LYS A 282 -13.90 10.20 -0.88
N LYS A 283 -14.12 9.02 -0.33
CA LYS A 283 -15.13 8.86 0.74
C LYS A 283 -14.64 9.38 2.08
N TYR A 284 -13.33 9.43 2.28
CA TYR A 284 -12.70 9.95 3.48
C TYR A 284 -12.03 11.29 3.23
N LYS A 285 -11.75 12.03 4.33
CA LYS A 285 -11.12 13.35 4.26
C LYS A 285 -9.72 13.25 3.64
N PRO A 286 -9.32 14.22 2.80
CA PRO A 286 -7.96 14.25 2.26
C PRO A 286 -6.94 14.61 3.36
N ASN A 287 -5.67 14.28 3.11
CA ASN A 287 -4.56 14.76 3.91
C ASN A 287 -4.24 16.24 3.63
N GLY A 288 -3.19 16.79 4.27
CA GLY A 288 -2.82 18.19 4.16
C GLY A 288 -2.43 18.67 2.75
N TYR A 289 -2.10 17.75 1.84
CA TYR A 289 -1.84 18.08 0.42
C TYR A 289 -3.07 17.90 -0.48
N GLY A 290 -4.22 17.51 0.08
CA GLY A 290 -5.43 17.28 -0.69
C GLY A 290 -5.48 15.91 -1.38
N LEU A 291 -4.70 14.95 -0.91
CA LEU A 291 -4.69 13.56 -1.37
C LEU A 291 -5.65 12.71 -0.55
N HIS A 292 -6.48 11.94 -1.21
CA HIS A 292 -7.44 11.02 -0.59
C HIS A 292 -6.90 9.60 -0.58
N ASP A 293 -7.41 8.80 0.35
CA ASP A 293 -7.24 7.35 0.39
C ASP A 293 -5.76 6.90 0.44
N MET A 294 -4.87 7.74 1.04
CA MET A 294 -3.45 7.41 1.26
C MET A 294 -3.25 6.39 2.39
N ALA A 295 -4.34 5.85 2.94
CA ALA A 295 -4.35 4.78 3.93
C ALA A 295 -5.63 3.96 3.75
N GLY A 296 -5.53 2.63 3.80
CA GLY A 296 -6.66 1.72 3.55
C GLY A 296 -7.08 1.65 2.09
N ASN A 297 -8.30 1.29 1.83
CA ASN A 297 -8.94 1.09 0.54
C ASN A 297 -8.23 0.04 -0.32
N VAL A 298 -7.23 0.41 -1.11
CA VAL A 298 -6.42 -0.56 -1.86
C VAL A 298 -4.93 -0.30 -1.68
N TRP A 299 -4.12 -1.35 -1.68
CA TRP A 299 -2.67 -1.23 -1.80
C TRP A 299 -2.30 -0.52 -3.09
N GLU A 300 -1.23 0.26 -3.05
CA GLU A 300 -0.75 1.03 -4.18
C GLU A 300 0.67 0.65 -4.58
N TRP A 301 0.86 0.31 -5.85
CA TRP A 301 2.16 0.03 -6.43
C TRP A 301 3.07 1.26 -6.45
N CYS A 302 4.31 1.08 -5.97
CA CYS A 302 5.41 2.01 -6.20
C CYS A 302 6.36 1.49 -7.29
N SER A 303 7.21 2.36 -7.83
CA SER A 303 8.20 2.00 -8.86
C SER A 303 9.32 1.10 -8.33
N ASP A 304 9.60 1.18 -7.04
CA ASP A 304 10.76 0.59 -6.38
C ASP A 304 10.70 -0.93 -6.29
N TRP A 305 11.86 -1.59 -6.47
CA TRP A 305 12.00 -2.95 -6.02
C TRP A 305 11.97 -3.00 -4.50
N TYR A 306 11.37 -4.03 -3.94
CA TYR A 306 11.36 -4.24 -2.50
C TYR A 306 12.67 -4.92 -2.05
N ARG A 307 13.30 -4.37 -1.02
CA ARG A 307 14.33 -5.03 -0.22
C ARG A 307 14.07 -4.80 1.26
N SER A 308 14.14 -5.87 2.05
CA SER A 308 13.92 -5.80 3.50
C SER A 308 15.00 -4.99 4.23
N ASP A 309 16.21 -4.92 3.67
CA ASP A 309 17.39 -4.23 4.22
C ASP A 309 17.63 -2.83 3.61
N TYR A 310 16.73 -2.35 2.73
CA TYR A 310 16.99 -1.11 1.98
C TYR A 310 17.10 0.11 2.88
N TYR A 311 16.20 0.26 3.85
CA TYR A 311 16.24 1.42 4.76
C TYR A 311 17.51 1.42 5.62
N ALA A 312 17.98 0.25 6.04
CA ALA A 312 19.26 0.12 6.74
C ALA A 312 20.44 0.58 5.87
N SER A 313 20.37 0.36 4.55
CA SER A 313 21.40 0.81 3.62
C SER A 313 21.42 2.32 3.39
N LEU A 314 20.30 3.00 3.65
CA LEU A 314 20.15 4.46 3.54
C LEU A 314 20.41 5.17 4.88
N SER A 315 20.50 4.42 5.97
CA SER A 315 20.72 4.99 7.30
C SER A 315 22.12 5.61 7.40
N GLY A 316 22.16 6.85 7.87
CA GLY A 316 23.39 7.62 8.05
C GLY A 316 23.06 9.10 8.23
N ASN A 317 24.11 9.92 8.44
CA ASN A 317 23.94 11.37 8.65
C ASN A 317 23.75 12.16 7.35
N GLN A 318 23.58 11.47 6.21
CA GLN A 318 23.42 12.12 4.90
C GLN A 318 21.98 12.03 4.42
N VAL A 319 21.50 13.13 3.85
CA VAL A 319 20.20 13.18 3.17
C VAL A 319 20.30 12.43 1.84
N THR A 320 19.49 11.38 1.70
CA THR A 320 19.37 10.68 0.40
C THR A 320 18.42 11.46 -0.52
N LYS A 321 18.93 11.90 -1.68
CA LYS A 321 18.14 12.71 -2.62
C LYS A 321 17.47 11.85 -3.68
N ASN A 322 16.16 12.01 -3.82
CA ASN A 322 15.32 11.37 -4.85
C ASN A 322 15.61 9.86 -5.00
N PRO A 323 15.57 9.05 -3.92
CA PRO A 323 15.87 7.63 -4.03
C PRO A 323 14.92 6.95 -5.02
N GLN A 324 15.49 6.11 -5.88
CA GLN A 324 14.75 5.36 -6.92
C GLN A 324 14.56 3.88 -6.53
N GLY A 325 14.79 3.55 -5.26
CA GLY A 325 14.79 2.18 -4.79
C GLY A 325 16.09 1.41 -5.10
N PRO A 326 16.20 0.18 -4.63
CA PRO A 326 17.32 -0.70 -4.93
C PRO A 326 17.26 -1.22 -6.36
N SER A 327 18.40 -1.69 -6.89
CA SER A 327 18.50 -2.24 -8.26
C SER A 327 17.87 -3.63 -8.42
N SER A 328 17.60 -4.32 -7.31
CA SER A 328 17.02 -5.67 -7.30
C SER A 328 16.20 -5.91 -6.04
N SER A 329 15.25 -6.84 -6.11
CA SER A 329 14.46 -7.28 -4.98
C SER A 329 15.24 -8.19 -4.05
N LEU A 330 14.94 -8.11 -2.74
CA LEU A 330 15.36 -9.06 -1.72
C LEU A 330 14.28 -9.22 -0.65
N ASP A 331 13.66 -10.36 -0.60
CA ASP A 331 12.82 -10.81 0.51
C ASP A 331 13.36 -12.12 1.07
N PRO A 332 13.93 -12.15 2.28
CA PRO A 332 14.47 -13.38 2.87
C PRO A 332 13.44 -14.50 3.04
N SER A 333 12.16 -14.17 3.19
CA SER A 333 11.09 -15.18 3.30
C SER A 333 10.77 -15.86 1.97
N GLU A 334 11.02 -15.18 0.83
CA GLU A 334 10.76 -15.67 -0.53
C GLU A 334 11.86 -15.19 -1.49
N PRO A 335 13.10 -15.68 -1.34
CA PRO A 335 14.28 -15.12 -2.01
C PRO A 335 14.27 -15.24 -3.53
N ASN A 336 13.46 -16.13 -4.08
CA ASN A 336 13.34 -16.38 -5.53
C ASN A 336 12.16 -15.63 -6.18
N VAL A 337 11.39 -14.86 -5.42
CA VAL A 337 10.25 -14.10 -5.92
C VAL A 337 10.59 -12.62 -5.95
N PRO A 338 10.79 -12.03 -7.13
CA PRO A 338 11.02 -10.58 -7.24
C PRO A 338 9.77 -9.82 -6.80
N LYS A 339 9.93 -8.84 -5.92
CA LYS A 339 8.83 -8.06 -5.36
C LYS A 339 9.02 -6.58 -5.60
N LYS A 340 7.91 -5.89 -5.83
CA LYS A 340 7.80 -4.44 -5.83
C LYS A 340 7.23 -3.94 -4.51
N VAL A 341 7.53 -2.70 -4.18
CA VAL A 341 6.97 -2.03 -3.01
C VAL A 341 5.49 -1.73 -3.24
N GLN A 342 4.71 -1.95 -2.18
CA GLN A 342 3.31 -1.55 -2.06
C GLN A 342 3.14 -0.67 -0.84
N ARG A 343 2.24 0.30 -0.90
CA ARG A 343 2.03 1.26 0.19
C ARG A 343 0.55 1.44 0.51
N GLY A 344 0.27 1.97 1.70
CA GLY A 344 -1.05 2.41 2.13
C GLY A 344 -1.91 1.38 2.85
N GLY A 345 -1.66 0.09 2.70
CA GLY A 345 -2.59 -0.94 3.17
C GLY A 345 -3.86 -1.02 2.31
N SER A 346 -4.87 -1.73 2.77
CA SER A 346 -6.13 -1.91 2.04
C SER A 346 -7.32 -2.06 2.99
N PHE A 347 -8.52 -2.21 2.44
CA PHE A 347 -9.75 -2.52 3.17
C PHE A 347 -9.67 -3.85 3.98
N LEU A 348 -8.65 -4.66 3.76
CA LEU A 348 -8.39 -5.89 4.50
C LEU A 348 -7.42 -5.70 5.67
N CYS A 349 -6.87 -4.51 5.86
CA CYS A 349 -5.93 -4.25 6.94
C CYS A 349 -6.66 -3.95 8.25
N THR A 350 -6.17 -4.57 9.33
CA THR A 350 -6.71 -4.47 10.68
C THR A 350 -5.59 -4.65 11.72
N GLU A 351 -5.79 -4.15 12.93
CA GLU A 351 -4.86 -4.34 14.04
C GLU A 351 -4.65 -5.82 14.45
N GLN A 352 -5.58 -6.71 14.08
CA GLN A 352 -5.48 -8.14 14.38
C GLN A 352 -4.46 -8.86 13.51
N TYR A 353 -4.17 -8.33 12.31
CA TYR A 353 -3.37 -9.03 11.31
C TYR A 353 -2.38 -8.13 10.57
N CYS A 354 -2.79 -6.96 10.10
CA CYS A 354 -2.00 -6.09 9.25
C CYS A 354 -2.33 -4.62 9.50
N THR A 355 -1.39 -3.85 10.06
CA THR A 355 -1.57 -2.41 10.32
C THR A 355 -0.84 -1.53 9.32
N ARG A 356 -0.63 -2.02 8.11
CA ARG A 356 0.17 -1.32 7.08
C ARG A 356 -0.54 -0.13 6.45
N TYR A 357 -1.68 0.31 7.01
CA TYR A 357 -2.27 1.63 6.81
C TYR A 357 -1.58 2.75 7.64
N MET A 358 -0.64 2.41 8.51
CA MET A 358 0.25 3.39 9.16
C MET A 358 1.23 3.96 8.14
N VAL A 359 1.41 5.28 8.11
CA VAL A 359 2.05 5.98 7.00
C VAL A 359 3.50 5.57 6.73
N GLY A 360 4.27 5.26 7.77
CA GLY A 360 5.68 4.86 7.63
C GLY A 360 5.91 3.39 7.32
N THR A 361 4.85 2.57 7.22
CA THR A 361 4.98 1.12 6.98
C THR A 361 5.09 0.78 5.51
N ARG A 362 5.69 -0.36 5.23
CA ARG A 362 5.95 -0.86 3.88
C ARG A 362 5.20 -2.16 3.62
N GLY A 363 4.71 -2.33 2.41
CA GLY A 363 4.22 -3.59 1.87
C GLY A 363 5.09 -4.08 0.72
N LYS A 364 4.86 -5.31 0.32
CA LYS A 364 5.58 -5.97 -0.77
C LYS A 364 4.68 -6.95 -1.49
N GLY A 365 4.84 -7.08 -2.79
CA GLY A 365 4.12 -8.07 -3.58
C GLY A 365 4.91 -8.52 -4.79
N ASP A 366 4.69 -9.77 -5.19
CA ASP A 366 5.17 -10.24 -6.48
C ASP A 366 4.61 -9.33 -7.57
N TRP A 367 5.50 -8.71 -8.35
CA TRP A 367 5.17 -7.69 -9.34
C TRP A 367 4.24 -8.19 -10.46
N ARG A 368 4.09 -9.52 -10.58
CA ARG A 368 3.23 -10.20 -11.56
C ARG A 368 2.01 -10.88 -10.93
N SER A 369 1.71 -10.64 -9.66
CA SER A 369 0.55 -11.23 -8.98
C SER A 369 -0.52 -10.19 -8.74
N PRO A 370 -1.52 -10.06 -9.63
CA PRO A 370 -2.66 -9.18 -9.43
C PRO A 370 -3.58 -9.73 -8.33
N ALA A 371 -4.21 -8.83 -7.55
CA ALA A 371 -5.10 -9.21 -6.45
C ALA A 371 -6.27 -8.24 -6.26
N SER A 372 -7.34 -8.73 -5.60
CA SER A 372 -8.60 -7.99 -5.39
C SER A 372 -8.49 -6.75 -4.50
N HIS A 373 -7.36 -6.50 -3.87
CA HIS A 373 -7.11 -5.37 -2.97
C HIS A 373 -5.91 -4.51 -3.39
N LEU A 374 -5.49 -4.60 -4.66
CA LEU A 374 -4.25 -4.05 -5.17
C LEU A 374 -4.50 -3.20 -6.42
N GLY A 375 -4.24 -1.93 -6.30
CA GLY A 375 -4.37 -0.89 -7.31
C GLY A 375 -3.13 0.00 -7.37
N PHE A 376 -3.29 1.27 -7.77
CA PHE A 376 -2.19 2.22 -7.89
C PHE A 376 -2.69 3.65 -8.10
N ARG A 377 -1.81 4.62 -7.88
CA ARG A 377 -1.94 6.02 -8.36
C ARG A 377 -0.69 6.44 -9.11
N CYS A 378 -0.77 7.54 -9.86
CA CYS A 378 0.34 8.01 -10.67
C CYS A 378 0.84 9.37 -10.21
N VAL A 379 2.09 9.65 -10.60
CA VAL A 379 2.76 10.94 -10.45
C VAL A 379 3.23 11.49 -11.80
N ARG A 380 3.52 12.78 -11.80
CA ARG A 380 4.09 13.48 -12.94
C ARG A 380 5.12 14.49 -12.46
N ASP A 381 6.25 14.56 -13.14
CA ASP A 381 7.29 15.52 -12.81
C ASP A 381 6.84 16.94 -13.12
N VAL A 382 7.26 17.90 -12.29
CA VAL A 382 7.13 19.33 -12.57
C VAL A 382 8.11 19.68 -13.70
N LYS A 383 7.65 20.33 -14.74
CA LYS A 383 8.55 20.82 -15.82
C LYS A 383 9.51 21.85 -15.24
N LYS A 384 10.79 21.64 -15.51
CA LYS A 384 11.86 22.59 -15.15
C LYS A 384 11.87 23.80 -16.06
#